data_4f3ec5c5bdaaece3a417925f1fac6f99
#
_entry.id   4f3ec5c5bdaaece3a417925f1fac6f99
#
_cell.length_a   1.000
_cell.length_b   1.000
_cell.length_c   1.000
_cell.angle_alpha   90.00
_cell.angle_beta   90.00
_cell.angle_gamma   90.00
#
_symmetry.space_group_name_H-M   'P 1'
#
loop_
_entity.id
_entity.type
_entity.pdbx_description
1 polymer ?
#
loop_
_entity_poly.entity_id
_entity_poly.type
_entity_poly.pdbx_seq_one_letter_code
_entity_poly.pdbx_strand_id
1 'polypeptide(L)'
;MSVSVQQILGFLRAVAPQELALDWDNVGLLVDAGQPVDGVLTTLDITPAVVREAVENDCQLIVSHHPVIFHPLRTLAADDVPALLMKNGISAICMHTNLDAAPGGVNDTLCDILGIAAEGRESFAEGCGRIGTTMPTTVEALAKFCAATLHSGVKYVNGQKPVTCLAEVSGGGGSY
;
A
#
# COMPACT_ATOMS: atom_id res chain seq x y z
N MET A 1 -2.03 -16.02 22.47
CA MET A 1 -1.00 -16.90 21.86
C MET A 1 -0.15 -16.02 20.94
N SER A 2 1.10 -15.83 21.30
CA SER A 2 2.05 -15.09 20.45
C SER A 2 2.43 -15.90 19.22
N VAL A 3 2.64 -15.22 18.10
CA VAL A 3 3.09 -15.78 16.82
C VAL A 3 4.46 -15.19 16.46
N SER A 4 5.20 -15.85 15.59
CA SER A 4 6.46 -15.27 15.11
C SER A 4 6.21 -14.27 13.97
N VAL A 5 7.09 -13.30 13.82
CA VAL A 5 7.09 -12.37 12.68
C VAL A 5 7.11 -13.14 11.35
N GLN A 6 7.85 -14.25 11.28
CA GLN A 6 7.94 -15.08 10.07
C GLN A 6 6.62 -15.79 9.72
N GLN A 7 5.80 -16.16 10.70
CA GLN A 7 4.46 -16.72 10.43
C GLN A 7 3.54 -15.66 9.83
N ILE A 8 3.59 -14.41 10.36
CA ILE A 8 2.82 -13.30 9.81
C ILE A 8 3.31 -12.94 8.41
N LEU A 9 4.63 -12.86 8.20
CA LEU A 9 5.21 -12.62 6.88
C LEU A 9 4.78 -13.70 5.87
N GLY A 10 4.77 -14.97 6.28
CA GLY A 10 4.31 -16.07 5.43
C GLY A 10 2.84 -15.91 5.00
N PHE A 11 1.98 -15.49 5.93
CA PHE A 11 0.59 -15.17 5.64
C PHE A 11 0.46 -13.99 4.66
N LEU A 12 1.18 -12.89 4.91
CA LEU A 12 1.14 -11.71 4.05
C LEU A 12 1.67 -11.99 2.64
N ARG A 13 2.71 -12.85 2.51
CA ARG A 13 3.22 -13.30 1.21
C ARG A 13 2.22 -14.17 0.45
N ALA A 14 1.35 -14.90 1.14
CA ALA A 14 0.27 -15.64 0.47
C ALA A 14 -0.82 -14.71 -0.09
N VAL A 15 -1.03 -13.54 0.55
CA VAL A 15 -1.97 -12.51 0.09
C VAL A 15 -1.37 -11.68 -1.06
N ALA A 16 -0.13 -11.24 -0.91
CA ALA A 16 0.59 -10.45 -1.90
C ALA A 16 2.03 -10.95 -2.03
N PRO A 17 2.28 -11.90 -2.96
CA PRO A 17 3.60 -12.47 -3.20
C PRO A 17 4.67 -11.40 -3.43
N GLN A 18 5.87 -11.63 -2.91
CA GLN A 18 6.98 -10.69 -3.02
C GLN A 18 7.43 -10.49 -4.47
N GLU A 19 7.21 -11.50 -5.32
CA GLU A 19 7.54 -11.51 -6.74
C GLU A 19 6.69 -10.55 -7.56
N LEU A 20 5.61 -10.03 -7.00
CA LEU A 20 4.78 -8.97 -7.61
C LEU A 20 5.34 -7.57 -7.38
N ALA A 21 6.33 -7.41 -6.49
CA ALA A 21 6.96 -6.13 -6.26
C ALA A 21 7.78 -5.70 -7.48
N LEU A 22 7.82 -4.39 -7.74
CA LEU A 22 8.67 -3.82 -8.77
C LEU A 22 10.15 -3.99 -8.40
N ASP A 23 11.02 -4.16 -9.38
CA ASP A 23 12.44 -4.48 -9.21
C ASP A 23 13.22 -3.47 -8.34
N TRP A 24 12.78 -2.23 -8.32
CA TRP A 24 13.41 -1.15 -7.53
C TRP A 24 12.89 -1.06 -6.10
N ASP A 25 11.82 -1.81 -5.77
CA ASP A 25 11.12 -1.71 -4.48
C ASP A 25 11.80 -2.53 -3.38
N ASN A 26 11.48 -2.20 -2.11
CA ASN A 26 11.99 -2.90 -0.95
C ASN A 26 10.82 -3.34 -0.05
N VAL A 27 10.33 -4.54 -0.27
CA VAL A 27 9.16 -5.12 0.44
C VAL A 27 9.56 -6.30 1.33
N GLY A 28 8.67 -6.66 2.23
CA GLY A 28 8.83 -7.76 3.17
C GLY A 28 9.33 -7.31 4.54
N LEU A 29 10.08 -8.17 5.24
CA LEU A 29 10.60 -7.88 6.59
C LEU A 29 11.81 -6.94 6.49
N LEU A 30 11.63 -5.67 6.84
CA LEU A 30 12.67 -4.63 6.74
C LEU A 30 13.41 -4.40 8.07
N VAL A 31 12.74 -4.62 9.19
CA VAL A 31 13.33 -4.55 10.54
C VAL A 31 12.85 -5.77 11.32
N ASP A 32 13.79 -6.59 11.82
CA ASP A 32 13.50 -7.75 12.67
C ASP A 32 14.07 -7.51 14.06
N ALA A 33 13.20 -7.25 15.03
CA ALA A 33 13.57 -7.05 16.43
C ALA A 33 13.61 -8.37 17.23
N GLY A 34 13.29 -9.51 16.59
CA GLY A 34 13.38 -10.86 17.17
C GLY A 34 12.36 -11.14 18.28
N GLN A 35 11.32 -10.32 18.43
CA GLN A 35 10.31 -10.50 19.46
C GLN A 35 9.12 -11.34 18.96
N PRO A 36 8.49 -12.15 19.82
CA PRO A 36 7.20 -12.74 19.51
C PRO A 36 6.13 -11.63 19.39
N VAL A 37 5.13 -11.84 18.56
CA VAL A 37 4.09 -10.86 18.23
C VAL A 37 2.78 -11.25 18.88
N ASP A 38 2.25 -10.37 19.72
CA ASP A 38 0.91 -10.42 20.29
C ASP A 38 0.02 -9.30 19.76
N GLY A 39 0.63 -8.13 19.39
CA GLY A 39 -0.04 -6.98 18.80
C GLY A 39 0.57 -6.55 17.48
N VAL A 40 -0.29 -6.19 16.52
CA VAL A 40 0.10 -5.67 15.19
C VAL A 40 -0.57 -4.32 14.97
N LEU A 41 0.21 -3.32 14.58
CA LEU A 41 -0.29 -2.02 14.12
C LEU A 41 -0.15 -1.94 12.60
N THR A 42 -1.17 -1.45 11.92
CA THR A 42 -1.12 -1.22 10.46
C THR A 42 -1.11 0.28 10.16
N THR A 43 -0.31 0.69 9.19
CA THR A 43 -0.18 2.11 8.83
C THR A 43 0.21 2.29 7.36
N LEU A 44 0.02 3.50 6.84
CA LEU A 44 0.57 3.87 5.54
C LEU A 44 2.09 4.10 5.65
N ASP A 45 2.51 4.96 6.57
CA ASP A 45 3.91 5.34 6.82
C ASP A 45 4.32 5.03 8.25
N ILE A 46 5.53 4.50 8.45
CA ILE A 46 6.10 4.37 9.79
C ILE A 46 6.84 5.67 10.14
N THR A 47 6.21 6.47 11.02
CA THR A 47 6.80 7.70 11.56
C THR A 47 7.20 7.51 13.02
N PRO A 48 7.99 8.42 13.63
CA PRO A 48 8.25 8.37 15.08
C PRO A 48 6.98 8.42 15.94
N ALA A 49 5.90 9.03 15.43
CA ALA A 49 4.59 9.04 16.12
C ALA A 49 3.95 7.65 16.09
N VAL A 50 3.98 6.96 14.94
CA VAL A 50 3.47 5.59 14.79
C VAL A 50 4.27 4.59 15.64
N VAL A 51 5.59 4.77 15.75
CA VAL A 51 6.41 3.93 16.66
C VAL A 51 5.96 4.12 18.11
N ARG A 52 5.72 5.36 18.56
CA ARG A 52 5.19 5.62 19.91
C ARG A 52 3.82 4.99 20.12
N GLU A 53 2.91 5.13 19.15
CA GLU A 53 1.59 4.51 19.19
C GLU A 53 1.67 2.97 19.30
N ALA A 54 2.60 2.34 18.57
CA ALA A 54 2.83 0.90 18.68
C ALA A 54 3.31 0.49 20.10
N VAL A 55 4.21 1.29 20.70
CA VAL A 55 4.65 1.08 22.09
C VAL A 55 3.50 1.24 23.08
N GLU A 56 2.69 2.29 22.94
CA GLU A 56 1.54 2.58 23.82
C GLU A 56 0.45 1.50 23.74
N ASN A 57 0.36 0.79 22.62
CA ASN A 57 -0.61 -0.29 22.38
C ASN A 57 0.01 -1.71 22.47
N ASP A 58 1.20 -1.85 23.04
CA ASP A 58 1.90 -3.13 23.19
C ASP A 58 2.03 -3.93 21.88
N CYS A 59 2.24 -3.25 20.74
CA CYS A 59 2.45 -3.88 19.44
C CYS A 59 3.93 -4.18 19.20
N GLN A 60 4.27 -5.42 18.84
CA GLN A 60 5.64 -5.85 18.52
C GLN A 60 5.90 -5.88 17.01
N LEU A 61 4.87 -5.62 16.19
CA LEU A 61 4.98 -5.57 14.74
C LEU A 61 4.20 -4.38 14.18
N ILE A 62 4.83 -3.67 13.25
CA ILE A 62 4.13 -2.72 12.38
C ILE A 62 4.13 -3.28 10.95
N VAL A 63 2.97 -3.34 10.32
CA VAL A 63 2.83 -3.62 8.90
C VAL A 63 2.48 -2.31 8.20
N SER A 64 3.37 -1.86 7.31
CA SER A 64 3.19 -0.60 6.58
C SER A 64 3.02 -0.84 5.08
N HIS A 65 2.40 0.13 4.42
CA HIS A 65 2.40 0.19 2.96
C HIS A 65 3.74 0.70 2.46
N HIS A 66 4.16 1.90 2.88
CA HIS A 66 5.44 2.46 2.47
C HIS A 66 6.61 1.85 3.25
N PRO A 67 7.75 1.57 2.57
CA PRO A 67 8.91 0.97 3.21
C PRO A 67 9.63 1.93 4.14
N VAL A 68 9.85 1.51 5.38
CA VAL A 68 10.62 2.27 6.37
C VAL A 68 12.11 2.37 6.01
N ILE A 69 12.60 1.46 5.19
CA ILE A 69 13.92 1.46 4.56
C ILE A 69 13.71 1.29 3.06
N PHE A 70 13.76 2.38 2.28
CA PHE A 70 13.60 2.33 0.84
C PHE A 70 14.95 2.08 0.12
N HIS A 71 15.99 2.80 0.54
CA HIS A 71 17.34 2.62 0.02
C HIS A 71 18.27 2.04 1.09
N PRO A 72 19.35 1.33 0.71
CA PRO A 72 20.35 0.84 1.66
C PRO A 72 20.86 1.97 2.57
N LEU A 73 20.81 1.74 3.87
CA LEU A 73 21.29 2.71 4.86
C LEU A 73 22.82 2.76 4.83
N ARG A 74 23.38 3.97 4.78
CA ARG A 74 24.83 4.20 4.90
C ARG A 74 25.23 4.61 6.32
N THR A 75 24.31 5.21 7.04
CA THR A 75 24.45 5.63 8.44
C THR A 75 23.13 5.38 9.15
N LEU A 76 23.16 5.22 10.46
CA LEU A 76 21.97 5.05 11.29
C LEU A 76 22.17 5.90 12.56
N ALA A 77 21.34 6.92 12.75
CA ALA A 77 21.28 7.71 13.96
C ALA A 77 20.28 7.12 14.97
N ALA A 78 20.42 7.46 16.25
CA ALA A 78 19.60 6.90 17.32
C ALA A 78 18.11 7.32 17.26
N ASP A 79 17.82 8.39 16.54
CA ASP A 79 16.47 8.94 16.29
C ASP A 79 15.89 8.59 14.90
N ASP A 80 16.65 7.89 14.07
CA ASP A 80 16.13 7.34 12.83
C ASP A 80 15.07 6.27 13.12
N VAL A 81 14.01 6.24 12.30
CA VAL A 81 12.87 5.32 12.53
C VAL A 81 13.28 3.85 12.65
N PRO A 82 14.17 3.30 11.80
CA PRO A 82 14.65 1.93 11.97
C PRO A 82 15.37 1.69 13.32
N ALA A 83 16.12 2.69 13.83
CA ALA A 83 16.77 2.59 15.13
C ALA A 83 15.74 2.64 16.27
N LEU A 84 14.71 3.50 16.16
CA LEU A 84 13.62 3.58 17.13
C LEU A 84 12.84 2.27 17.20
N LEU A 85 12.56 1.62 16.06
CA LEU A 85 11.92 0.31 15.99
C LEU A 85 12.73 -0.74 16.76
N MET A 86 14.01 -0.90 16.42
CA MET A 86 14.93 -1.84 17.09
C MET A 86 15.04 -1.58 18.59
N LYS A 87 15.16 -0.32 19.01
CA LYS A 87 15.26 0.10 20.42
C LYS A 87 14.03 -0.28 21.25
N ASN A 88 12.85 -0.27 20.61
CA ASN A 88 11.58 -0.59 21.27
C ASN A 88 11.12 -2.06 21.04
N GLY A 89 11.96 -2.90 20.43
CA GLY A 89 11.62 -4.31 20.19
C GLY A 89 10.50 -4.51 19.16
N ILE A 90 10.34 -3.57 18.20
CA ILE A 90 9.27 -3.59 17.21
C ILE A 90 9.84 -3.97 15.85
N SER A 91 9.29 -5.00 15.23
CA SER A 91 9.59 -5.40 13.86
C SER A 91 8.75 -4.60 12.85
N ALA A 92 9.22 -4.50 11.60
CA ALA A 92 8.50 -3.82 10.53
C ALA A 92 8.47 -4.65 9.25
N ILE A 93 7.26 -4.89 8.75
CA ILE A 93 7.00 -5.53 7.44
C ILE A 93 6.39 -4.48 6.52
N CYS A 94 6.90 -4.43 5.28
CA CYS A 94 6.38 -3.57 4.22
C CYS A 94 5.63 -4.41 3.17
N MET A 95 4.43 -3.94 2.80
CA MET A 95 3.59 -4.47 1.73
C MET A 95 3.27 -3.30 0.79
N HIS A 96 4.13 -3.04 -0.20
CA HIS A 96 4.09 -1.87 -1.07
C HIS A 96 3.61 -2.24 -2.49
N THR A 97 4.46 -2.15 -3.50
CA THR A 97 4.06 -2.41 -4.88
C THR A 97 3.58 -3.85 -5.12
N ASN A 98 4.03 -4.82 -4.33
CA ASN A 98 3.48 -6.17 -4.35
C ASN A 98 1.99 -6.20 -3.94
N LEU A 99 1.58 -5.37 -2.97
CA LEU A 99 0.18 -5.25 -2.56
C LEU A 99 -0.63 -4.42 -3.57
N ASP A 100 0.01 -3.44 -4.22
CA ASP A 100 -0.62 -2.70 -5.32
C ASP A 100 -0.98 -3.61 -6.50
N ALA A 101 -0.07 -4.52 -6.85
CA ALA A 101 -0.21 -5.43 -7.98
C ALA A 101 -1.04 -6.69 -7.67
N ALA A 102 -1.14 -7.09 -6.41
CA ALA A 102 -1.81 -8.33 -6.01
C ALA A 102 -3.30 -8.34 -6.40
N PRO A 103 -3.84 -9.51 -6.81
CA PRO A 103 -5.27 -9.68 -6.93
C PRO A 103 -6.00 -9.38 -5.61
N GLY A 104 -7.02 -8.52 -5.66
CA GLY A 104 -7.71 -8.01 -4.47
C GLY A 104 -6.90 -7.01 -3.63
N GLY A 105 -5.76 -6.57 -4.13
CA GLY A 105 -4.91 -5.55 -3.50
C GLY A 105 -5.44 -4.13 -3.69
N VAL A 106 -4.52 -3.14 -3.58
CA VAL A 106 -4.88 -1.71 -3.54
C VAL A 106 -5.60 -1.28 -4.81
N ASN A 107 -5.05 -1.60 -6.00
CA ASN A 107 -5.64 -1.15 -7.26
C ASN A 107 -6.95 -1.88 -7.58
N ASP A 108 -7.09 -3.16 -7.26
CA ASP A 108 -8.38 -3.83 -7.40
C ASP A 108 -9.44 -3.24 -6.46
N THR A 109 -9.07 -2.93 -5.23
CA THR A 109 -9.95 -2.24 -4.28
C THR A 109 -10.35 -0.85 -4.77
N LEU A 110 -9.40 -0.09 -5.33
CA LEU A 110 -9.66 1.23 -5.91
C LEU A 110 -10.63 1.14 -7.10
N CYS A 111 -10.43 0.15 -7.98
CA CYS A 111 -11.36 -0.14 -9.06
C CYS A 111 -12.78 -0.41 -8.57
N ASP A 112 -12.94 -1.25 -7.55
CA ASP A 112 -14.25 -1.60 -6.98
C ASP A 112 -14.93 -0.35 -6.40
N ILE A 113 -14.19 0.50 -5.70
CA ILE A 113 -14.66 1.77 -5.15
C ILE A 113 -15.08 2.74 -6.25
N LEU A 114 -14.35 2.77 -7.37
CA LEU A 114 -14.63 3.65 -8.51
C LEU A 114 -15.66 3.08 -9.49
N GLY A 115 -16.17 1.88 -9.25
CA GLY A 115 -17.19 1.24 -10.09
C GLY A 115 -16.66 0.74 -11.43
N ILE A 116 -15.38 0.38 -11.50
CA ILE A 116 -14.78 -0.30 -12.65
C ILE A 116 -15.16 -1.77 -12.56
N ALA A 117 -15.82 -2.30 -13.60
CA ALA A 117 -16.28 -3.67 -13.60
C ALA A 117 -15.12 -4.66 -13.38
N ALA A 118 -15.34 -5.69 -12.55
CA ALA A 118 -14.34 -6.73 -12.34
C ALA A 118 -14.18 -7.64 -13.58
N GLU A 119 -15.30 -7.89 -14.30
CA GLU A 119 -15.29 -8.67 -15.53
C GLU A 119 -14.60 -7.88 -16.66
N GLY A 120 -13.59 -8.47 -17.27
CA GLY A 120 -12.79 -7.86 -18.33
C GLY A 120 -11.82 -6.78 -17.84
N ARG A 121 -11.58 -6.67 -16.53
CA ARG A 121 -10.54 -5.81 -15.97
C ARG A 121 -9.16 -6.38 -16.33
N GLU A 122 -8.29 -5.53 -16.86
CA GLU A 122 -6.93 -5.87 -17.24
C GLU A 122 -5.93 -5.09 -16.41
N SER A 123 -4.74 -5.67 -16.19
CA SER A 123 -3.63 -4.97 -15.53
C SER A 123 -2.73 -4.29 -16.58
N PHE A 124 -2.12 -3.17 -16.19
CA PHE A 124 -1.07 -2.47 -16.95
C PHE A 124 -0.05 -1.86 -15.95
N ALA A 125 0.90 -1.04 -16.42
CA ALA A 125 1.89 -0.41 -15.55
C ALA A 125 2.58 -1.45 -14.63
N GLU A 126 3.12 -2.52 -15.23
CA GLU A 126 3.82 -3.60 -14.51
C GLU A 126 2.99 -4.24 -13.38
N GLY A 127 1.65 -4.24 -13.53
CA GLY A 127 0.72 -4.76 -12.53
C GLY A 127 0.17 -3.72 -11.55
N CYS A 128 0.75 -2.52 -11.50
CA CYS A 128 0.33 -1.44 -10.59
C CYS A 128 -0.79 -0.56 -11.14
N GLY A 129 -1.43 -0.93 -12.22
CA GLY A 129 -2.59 -0.25 -12.78
C GLY A 129 -3.69 -1.22 -13.20
N ARG A 130 -4.91 -0.71 -13.30
CA ARG A 130 -6.07 -1.46 -13.79
C ARG A 130 -6.81 -0.65 -14.83
N ILE A 131 -7.32 -1.33 -15.84
CA ILE A 131 -8.20 -0.76 -16.86
C ILE A 131 -9.43 -1.64 -17.02
N GLY A 132 -10.60 -1.03 -17.14
CA GLY A 132 -11.85 -1.76 -17.31
C GLY A 132 -13.01 -0.86 -17.69
N THR A 133 -14.16 -1.47 -17.92
CA THR A 133 -15.39 -0.75 -18.26
C THR A 133 -16.07 -0.16 -17.04
N THR A 134 -16.80 0.93 -17.24
CA THR A 134 -17.65 1.56 -16.24
C THR A 134 -19.00 1.93 -16.84
N MET A 135 -19.97 2.22 -15.99
CA MET A 135 -21.23 2.81 -16.46
C MET A 135 -20.94 4.11 -17.20
N PRO A 136 -21.57 4.33 -18.37
CA PRO A 136 -21.36 5.55 -19.15
C PRO A 136 -21.60 6.80 -18.30
N THR A 137 -20.63 7.71 -18.30
CA THR A 137 -20.67 8.95 -17.51
C THR A 137 -19.96 10.08 -18.23
N THR A 138 -19.96 11.28 -17.67
CA THR A 138 -19.16 12.41 -18.14
C THR A 138 -17.92 12.58 -17.27
N VAL A 139 -16.87 13.20 -17.81
CA VAL A 139 -15.64 13.49 -17.05
C VAL A 139 -15.95 14.33 -15.81
N GLU A 140 -16.87 15.29 -15.88
CA GLU A 140 -17.26 16.13 -14.74
C GLU A 140 -18.00 15.32 -13.67
N ALA A 141 -18.93 14.46 -14.07
CA ALA A 141 -19.67 13.62 -13.13
C ALA A 141 -18.73 12.59 -12.44
N LEU A 142 -17.82 12.01 -13.20
CA LEU A 142 -16.78 11.12 -12.67
C LEU A 142 -15.85 11.84 -11.67
N ALA A 143 -15.39 13.06 -12.01
CA ALA A 143 -14.54 13.84 -11.12
C ALA A 143 -15.25 14.19 -9.79
N LYS A 144 -16.55 14.53 -9.83
CA LYS A 144 -17.36 14.75 -8.63
C LYS A 144 -17.52 13.48 -7.81
N PHE A 145 -17.78 12.35 -8.47
CA PHE A 145 -17.87 11.05 -7.82
C PHE A 145 -16.56 10.67 -7.14
N CYS A 146 -15.42 10.74 -7.85
CA CYS A 146 -14.10 10.49 -7.25
C CYS A 146 -13.82 11.40 -6.05
N ALA A 147 -14.11 12.71 -6.17
CA ALA A 147 -13.90 13.65 -5.07
C ALA A 147 -14.72 13.29 -3.82
N ALA A 148 -15.98 12.91 -4.02
CA ALA A 148 -16.86 12.51 -2.92
C ALA A 148 -16.44 11.17 -2.30
N THR A 149 -16.12 10.18 -3.14
CA THR A 149 -15.81 8.81 -2.71
C THR A 149 -14.44 8.71 -2.05
N LEU A 150 -13.43 9.42 -2.58
CA LEU A 150 -12.05 9.40 -2.06
C LEU A 150 -11.78 10.53 -1.05
N HIS A 151 -12.79 11.35 -0.73
CA HIS A 151 -12.67 12.51 0.18
C HIS A 151 -11.50 13.43 -0.16
N SER A 152 -11.24 13.65 -1.46
CA SER A 152 -10.08 14.40 -1.94
C SER A 152 -10.43 15.36 -3.06
N GLY A 153 -9.60 16.39 -3.23
CA GLY A 153 -9.71 17.29 -4.38
C GLY A 153 -9.31 16.62 -5.68
N VAL A 154 -10.10 16.79 -6.74
CA VAL A 154 -9.85 16.23 -8.06
C VAL A 154 -9.59 17.33 -9.08
N LYS A 155 -8.48 17.20 -9.82
CA LYS A 155 -8.22 18.02 -11.02
C LYS A 155 -8.54 17.17 -12.24
N TYR A 156 -9.22 17.78 -13.23
CA TYR A 156 -9.57 17.07 -14.45
C TYR A 156 -9.49 17.95 -15.68
N VAL A 157 -9.33 17.29 -16.84
CA VAL A 157 -9.43 17.93 -18.15
C VAL A 157 -10.68 17.39 -18.83
N ASN A 158 -11.61 18.27 -19.21
CA ASN A 158 -12.86 17.87 -19.84
C ASN A 158 -12.68 17.68 -21.34
N GLY A 159 -12.54 16.43 -21.79
CA GLY A 159 -12.45 16.06 -23.21
C GLY A 159 -13.81 16.06 -23.96
N GLN A 160 -14.91 16.40 -23.30
CA GLN A 160 -16.28 16.45 -23.83
C GLN A 160 -16.80 15.13 -24.44
N LYS A 161 -16.10 14.02 -24.20
CA LYS A 161 -16.50 12.67 -24.63
C LYS A 161 -17.11 11.90 -23.45
N PRO A 162 -18.08 11.01 -23.70
CA PRO A 162 -18.53 10.09 -22.66
C PRO A 162 -17.40 9.18 -22.22
N VAL A 163 -17.37 8.87 -20.94
CA VAL A 163 -16.44 7.90 -20.32
C VAL A 163 -17.18 6.59 -20.17
N THR A 164 -16.64 5.53 -20.77
CA THR A 164 -17.16 4.15 -20.69
C THR A 164 -16.08 3.15 -20.30
N CYS A 165 -14.82 3.61 -20.24
CA CYS A 165 -13.65 2.85 -19.84
C CYS A 165 -12.79 3.75 -18.96
N LEU A 166 -12.28 3.18 -17.88
CA LEU A 166 -11.37 3.84 -16.94
C LEU A 166 -10.08 3.05 -16.84
N ALA A 167 -8.97 3.78 -16.83
CA ALA A 167 -7.69 3.28 -16.36
C ALA A 167 -7.35 4.03 -15.07
N GLU A 168 -6.84 3.32 -14.07
CA GLU A 168 -6.41 3.90 -12.80
C GLU A 168 -5.07 3.31 -12.37
N VAL A 169 -4.31 4.10 -11.63
CA VAL A 169 -3.08 3.71 -10.94
C VAL A 169 -3.08 4.42 -9.59
N SER A 170 -2.85 3.68 -8.51
CA SER A 170 -2.67 4.26 -7.18
C SER A 170 -1.29 4.92 -7.02
N GLY A 171 -1.14 5.76 -5.99
CA GLY A 171 0.15 6.34 -5.60
C GLY A 171 0.81 7.20 -6.68
N GLY A 172 2.05 6.88 -7.06
CA GLY A 172 2.89 7.61 -8.00
C GLY A 172 2.56 7.42 -9.48
N GLY A 173 1.31 7.11 -9.86
CA GLY A 173 0.88 6.76 -11.21
C GLY A 173 1.04 7.82 -12.30
N GLY A 174 1.53 9.01 -11.98
CA GLY A 174 1.69 10.11 -12.95
C GLY A 174 2.79 9.91 -14.00
N SER A 175 3.55 8.84 -13.94
CA SER A 175 4.59 8.47 -14.93
C SER A 175 4.15 7.43 -15.97
N TYR A 176 2.90 6.95 -15.90
CA TYR A 176 2.31 5.98 -16.82
C TYR A 176 1.33 6.60 -17.82
#